data_e4a176d74f65fa5360e0bdd7a0d9541a
#
_entry.id   e4a176d74f65fa5360e0bdd7a0d9541a
#
_cell.length_a   1.000
_cell.length_b   1.000
_cell.length_c   1.000
_cell.angle_alpha   90.00
_cell.angle_beta   90.00
_cell.angle_gamma   90.00
#
_symmetry.space_group_name_H-M   'P 1'
#
loop_
_entity.id
_entity.type
_entity.pdbx_description
1 polymer ?
#
loop_
_entity_poly.entity_id
_entity_poly.type
_entity_poly.pdbx_seq_one_letter_code
_entity_poly.pdbx_strand_id
1 'polypeptide(L)'
;MSRSILAVLAGTFTLRFSSGLTAGLLVYYLADLEDYGAAAGVGPIEVGILTATFFLAELILSPFFGILSDRFGTHRIMQLGPLFGAVAVVLTAVTTDLFLLGVTRWLEGATAAASIPSILGFIAAATSEDEGLRGRVVARFEAATLAGLGIGIVAAGGLWEVLGRNAFFLNAALYLGSFLIFRYGVSRTRRATGAPVEAVAATDAVTRRFDIERYVRLLSSRSVWLLAPTWIAVNAFIGAWTSQSIFQLVNEPRPGFDAQQLMGGYGPAEVSVALGVAMLIFFAGLFYWGNRFKALRRTTIMAIGVVGGLAMVAAIYGLNHESGSFLLEAALLVVGAGGLFVLAGATPAALGMLADISEEHPEDRGAVMGLYSVFLALGQITGSLMGGGAAEWRGVDGLLLASAGLLAVALVPLRWLRGSEHLVGAGMASPEPASISIAPDERS
;
A
#
# COMPACT_ATOMS: atom_id res chain seq x y z
N MET A 1 9.51 -16.62 19.23
CA MET A 1 10.09 -15.70 18.23
C MET A 1 11.51 -15.35 18.61
N SER A 2 12.44 -15.41 17.65
CA SER A 2 13.83 -15.02 17.90
C SER A 2 13.96 -13.48 18.09
N ARG A 3 15.01 -13.04 18.80
CA ARG A 3 15.32 -11.61 18.97
C ARG A 3 15.43 -10.88 17.62
N SER A 4 15.99 -11.55 16.60
CA SER A 4 16.15 -10.99 15.26
C SER A 4 14.81 -10.77 14.54
N ILE A 5 13.84 -11.67 14.68
CA ILE A 5 12.49 -11.49 14.11
C ILE A 5 11.79 -10.30 14.79
N LEU A 6 11.89 -10.17 16.11
CA LEU A 6 11.33 -9.02 16.82
C LEU A 6 11.98 -7.70 16.37
N ALA A 7 13.31 -7.68 16.20
CA ALA A 7 14.03 -6.53 15.70
C ALA A 7 13.60 -6.15 14.26
N VAL A 8 13.41 -7.16 13.39
CA VAL A 8 12.90 -6.91 12.02
C VAL A 8 11.51 -6.29 12.05
N LEU A 9 10.61 -6.80 12.88
CA LEU A 9 9.25 -6.25 12.99
C LEU A 9 9.26 -4.82 13.55
N ALA A 10 10.06 -4.56 14.60
CA ALA A 10 10.22 -3.22 15.17
C ALA A 10 10.87 -2.24 14.17
N GLY A 11 11.94 -2.68 13.48
CA GLY A 11 12.59 -1.89 12.44
C GLY A 11 11.66 -1.59 11.27
N THR A 12 10.83 -2.57 10.87
CA THR A 12 9.80 -2.38 9.84
C THR A 12 8.75 -1.35 10.28
N PHE A 13 8.23 -1.47 11.51
CA PHE A 13 7.27 -0.50 12.03
C PHE A 13 7.86 0.92 12.01
N THR A 14 9.08 1.10 12.54
CA THR A 14 9.75 2.41 12.58
C THR A 14 10.01 2.95 11.17
N LEU A 15 10.46 2.10 10.24
CA LEU A 15 10.66 2.47 8.84
C LEU A 15 9.35 2.94 8.19
N ARG A 16 8.27 2.17 8.37
CA ARG A 16 6.97 2.49 7.79
C ARG A 16 6.31 3.69 8.43
N PHE A 17 6.49 3.86 9.74
CA PHE A 17 6.08 5.08 10.43
C PHE A 17 6.77 6.31 9.82
N SER A 18 8.11 6.25 9.63
CA SER A 18 8.85 7.33 8.97
C SER A 18 8.37 7.57 7.54
N SER A 19 8.10 6.52 6.76
CA SER A 19 7.58 6.65 5.38
C SER A 19 6.18 7.30 5.37
N GLY A 20 5.29 6.90 6.28
CA GLY A 20 3.97 7.52 6.43
C GLY A 20 4.04 8.97 6.88
N LEU A 21 4.93 9.23 7.84
CA LEU A 21 5.20 10.58 8.31
C LEU A 21 5.72 11.48 7.16
N THR A 22 6.66 10.98 6.35
CA THR A 22 7.13 11.72 5.16
C THR A 22 5.99 12.00 4.20
N ALA A 23 5.14 11.02 3.92
CA ALA A 23 4.02 11.19 2.98
C ALA A 23 3.07 12.31 3.42
N GLY A 24 2.74 12.38 4.73
CA GLY A 24 1.92 13.47 5.27
C GLY A 24 2.65 14.81 5.31
N LEU A 25 3.87 14.84 5.90
CA LEU A 25 4.67 16.06 6.02
C LEU A 25 4.95 16.72 4.66
N LEU A 26 5.20 15.92 3.63
CA LEU A 26 5.47 16.46 2.30
C LEU A 26 4.26 17.23 1.77
N VAL A 27 3.05 16.71 1.95
CA VAL A 27 1.85 17.37 1.43
C VAL A 27 1.60 18.70 2.13
N TYR A 28 1.79 18.77 3.46
CA TYR A 28 1.75 20.04 4.19
C TYR A 28 2.84 21.01 3.73
N TYR A 29 4.06 20.49 3.53
CA TYR A 29 5.17 21.28 3.03
C TYR A 29 4.91 21.85 1.64
N LEU A 30 4.29 21.06 0.75
CA LEU A 30 3.94 21.52 -0.60
C LEU A 30 2.83 22.56 -0.58
N ALA A 31 1.88 22.47 0.34
CA ALA A 31 0.84 23.49 0.52
C ALA A 31 1.42 24.83 0.97
N ASP A 32 2.42 24.81 1.86
CA ASP A 32 3.06 25.99 2.44
C ASP A 32 4.37 26.36 1.71
N LEU A 33 4.64 25.85 0.50
CA LEU A 33 5.96 25.95 -0.14
C LEU A 33 6.40 27.39 -0.42
N GLU A 34 5.44 28.27 -0.74
CA GLU A 34 5.70 29.71 -0.94
C GLU A 34 6.22 30.39 0.32
N ASP A 35 5.72 30.01 1.49
CA ASP A 35 6.15 30.54 2.79
C ASP A 35 7.63 30.19 3.09
N TYR A 36 8.14 29.16 2.45
CA TYR A 36 9.53 28.71 2.53
C TYR A 36 10.41 29.26 1.39
N GLY A 37 9.87 30.18 0.57
CA GLY A 37 10.62 30.91 -0.45
C GLY A 37 10.61 30.27 -1.83
N ALA A 38 9.66 29.41 -2.16
CA ALA A 38 9.42 28.99 -3.52
C ALA A 38 8.96 30.18 -4.39
N ALA A 39 9.35 30.18 -5.67
CA ALA A 39 8.98 31.24 -6.61
C ALA A 39 7.51 31.21 -7.03
N ALA A 40 6.84 30.07 -6.84
CA ALA A 40 5.41 29.86 -7.12
C ALA A 40 4.88 28.72 -6.26
N GLY A 41 3.57 28.76 -5.99
CA GLY A 41 2.85 27.67 -5.29
C GLY A 41 2.82 26.39 -6.10
N VAL A 42 2.46 25.33 -5.43
CA VAL A 42 2.34 23.98 -6.00
C VAL A 42 0.87 23.67 -6.21
N GLY A 43 0.54 23.19 -7.40
CA GLY A 43 -0.81 22.76 -7.73
C GLY A 43 -1.03 21.26 -7.53
N PRO A 44 -2.28 20.80 -7.66
CA PRO A 44 -2.63 19.39 -7.55
C PRO A 44 -1.90 18.47 -8.53
N ILE A 45 -1.56 18.95 -9.72
CA ILE A 45 -0.82 18.16 -10.73
C ILE A 45 0.58 17.85 -10.23
N GLU A 46 1.31 18.84 -9.70
CA GLU A 46 2.67 18.68 -9.18
C GLU A 46 2.68 17.69 -8.00
N VAL A 47 1.71 17.78 -7.09
CA VAL A 47 1.54 16.82 -5.99
C VAL A 47 1.30 15.41 -6.51
N GLY A 48 0.47 15.27 -7.54
CA GLY A 48 0.22 14.00 -8.22
C GLY A 48 1.48 13.41 -8.86
N ILE A 49 2.27 14.23 -9.56
CA ILE A 49 3.55 13.85 -10.19
C ILE A 49 4.57 13.41 -9.14
N LEU A 50 4.73 14.18 -8.06
CA LEU A 50 5.67 13.85 -6.98
C LEU A 50 5.30 12.54 -6.30
N THR A 51 4.00 12.29 -6.08
CA THR A 51 3.52 11.02 -5.53
C THR A 51 3.75 9.86 -6.50
N ALA A 52 3.45 10.05 -7.79
CA ALA A 52 3.69 9.05 -8.82
C ALA A 52 5.18 8.71 -8.96
N THR A 53 6.08 9.69 -8.78
CA THR A 53 7.54 9.51 -8.85
C THR A 53 8.04 8.55 -7.77
N PHE A 54 7.48 8.60 -6.56
CA PHE A 54 7.79 7.65 -5.48
C PHE A 54 7.47 6.21 -5.90
N PHE A 55 6.24 5.95 -6.37
CA PHE A 55 5.82 4.61 -6.77
C PHE A 55 6.53 4.11 -8.03
N LEU A 56 6.88 5.01 -8.95
CA LEU A 56 7.68 4.70 -10.13
C LEU A 56 9.09 4.23 -9.73
N ALA A 57 9.72 4.94 -8.80
CA ALA A 57 11.04 4.55 -8.29
C ALA A 57 10.97 3.19 -7.56
N GLU A 58 9.96 2.98 -6.71
CA GLU A 58 9.74 1.69 -6.05
C GLU A 58 9.56 0.56 -7.07
N LEU A 59 8.72 0.75 -8.09
CA LEU A 59 8.44 -0.23 -9.14
C LEU A 59 9.70 -0.63 -9.90
N ILE A 60 10.51 0.36 -10.32
CA ILE A 60 11.72 0.12 -11.12
C ILE A 60 12.84 -0.47 -10.28
N LEU A 61 13.03 0.02 -9.04
CA LEU A 61 14.17 -0.34 -8.22
C LEU A 61 13.96 -1.62 -7.39
N SER A 62 12.70 -2.03 -7.11
CA SER A 62 12.43 -3.23 -6.31
C SER A 62 13.04 -4.51 -6.87
N PRO A 63 12.95 -4.82 -8.18
CA PRO A 63 13.61 -5.98 -8.75
C PRO A 63 15.14 -5.90 -8.64
N PHE A 64 15.70 -4.71 -8.82
CA PHE A 64 17.14 -4.49 -8.71
C PHE A 64 17.65 -4.75 -7.29
N PHE A 65 16.98 -4.18 -6.27
CA PHE A 65 17.35 -4.42 -4.87
C PHE A 65 17.04 -5.84 -4.40
N GLY A 66 16.04 -6.50 -4.98
CA GLY A 66 15.80 -7.93 -4.78
C GLY A 66 17.02 -8.77 -5.16
N ILE A 67 17.54 -8.60 -6.39
CA ILE A 67 18.77 -9.27 -6.85
C ILE A 67 19.97 -8.91 -5.99
N LEU A 68 20.10 -7.64 -5.62
CA LEU A 68 21.20 -7.17 -4.78
C LEU A 68 21.14 -7.81 -3.40
N SER A 69 19.94 -7.98 -2.85
CA SER A 69 19.68 -8.67 -1.58
C SER A 69 20.09 -10.13 -1.62
N ASP A 70 19.80 -10.84 -2.72
CA ASP A 70 20.24 -12.22 -2.90
C ASP A 70 21.76 -12.34 -3.00
N ARG A 71 22.40 -11.38 -3.68
CA ARG A 71 23.85 -11.39 -3.92
C ARG A 71 24.69 -10.96 -2.72
N PHE A 72 24.29 -9.88 -2.04
CA PHE A 72 25.06 -9.25 -0.96
C PHE A 72 24.53 -9.57 0.45
N GLY A 73 23.41 -10.29 0.52
CA GLY A 73 22.73 -10.70 1.74
C GLY A 73 21.67 -9.73 2.21
N THR A 74 20.53 -10.28 2.60
CA THR A 74 19.32 -9.56 3.02
C THR A 74 19.61 -8.56 4.15
N HIS A 75 20.46 -8.93 5.12
CA HIS A 75 20.82 -8.09 6.26
C HIS A 75 21.53 -6.78 5.86
N ARG A 76 22.32 -6.76 4.77
CA ARG A 76 23.02 -5.57 4.32
C ARG A 76 22.09 -4.65 3.55
N ILE A 77 21.29 -5.21 2.66
CA ILE A 77 20.45 -4.44 1.75
C ILE A 77 19.27 -3.80 2.49
N MET A 78 18.65 -4.51 3.50
CA MET A 78 17.56 -3.92 4.29
C MET A 78 17.99 -2.66 5.07
N GLN A 79 19.29 -2.46 5.31
CA GLN A 79 19.82 -1.28 5.98
C GLN A 79 19.95 -0.07 5.06
N LEU A 80 20.02 -0.27 3.73
CA LEU A 80 20.15 0.83 2.78
C LEU A 80 18.86 1.67 2.70
N GLY A 81 17.70 1.02 2.82
CA GLY A 81 16.42 1.74 2.75
C GLY A 81 16.30 2.87 3.75
N PRO A 82 16.45 2.63 5.07
CA PRO A 82 16.42 3.71 6.06
C PRO A 82 17.44 4.81 5.80
N LEU A 83 18.61 4.51 5.24
CA LEU A 83 19.62 5.52 4.90
C LEU A 83 19.16 6.40 3.72
N PHE A 84 18.57 5.79 2.67
CA PHE A 84 17.98 6.56 1.58
C PHE A 84 16.86 7.47 2.09
N GLY A 85 15.98 6.96 2.97
CA GLY A 85 14.91 7.74 3.57
C GLY A 85 15.44 8.91 4.40
N ALA A 86 16.44 8.68 5.25
CA ALA A 86 17.04 9.75 6.06
C ALA A 86 17.65 10.85 5.19
N VAL A 87 18.38 10.49 4.11
CA VAL A 87 18.95 11.46 3.17
C VAL A 87 17.83 12.20 2.43
N ALA A 88 16.82 11.48 1.96
CA ALA A 88 15.70 12.06 1.22
C ALA A 88 14.97 13.13 2.04
N VAL A 89 14.59 12.84 3.29
CA VAL A 89 13.84 13.79 4.12
C VAL A 89 14.69 15.00 4.54
N VAL A 90 16.00 14.83 4.74
CA VAL A 90 16.91 15.97 5.00
C VAL A 90 16.99 16.87 3.77
N LEU A 91 17.13 16.31 2.57
CA LEU A 91 17.14 17.07 1.32
C LEU A 91 15.79 17.76 1.10
N THR A 92 14.67 17.09 1.38
CA THR A 92 13.33 17.69 1.32
C THR A 92 13.23 18.91 2.25
N ALA A 93 13.78 18.82 3.47
CA ALA A 93 13.74 19.93 4.43
C ALA A 93 14.49 21.18 3.98
N VAL A 94 15.45 21.08 3.07
CA VAL A 94 16.34 22.19 2.69
C VAL A 94 16.13 22.69 1.27
N THR A 95 15.23 22.12 0.48
CA THR A 95 14.96 22.52 -0.90
C THR A 95 13.50 22.88 -1.13
N THR A 96 13.27 23.94 -1.89
CA THR A 96 11.94 24.34 -2.40
C THR A 96 11.85 24.12 -3.93
N ASP A 97 12.90 23.62 -4.54
CA ASP A 97 12.91 23.33 -5.98
C ASP A 97 12.19 22.03 -6.30
N LEU A 98 11.19 22.08 -7.19
CA LEU A 98 10.33 20.95 -7.53
C LEU A 98 11.09 19.77 -8.16
N PHE A 99 12.14 20.05 -8.95
CA PHE A 99 12.95 18.98 -9.53
C PHE A 99 13.73 18.25 -8.44
N LEU A 100 14.34 18.98 -7.51
CA LEU A 100 15.03 18.37 -6.37
C LEU A 100 14.06 17.63 -5.44
N LEU A 101 12.85 18.14 -5.24
CA LEU A 101 11.78 17.40 -4.55
C LEU A 101 11.43 16.11 -5.30
N GLY A 102 11.40 16.09 -6.62
CA GLY A 102 11.27 14.88 -7.42
C GLY A 102 12.42 13.88 -7.17
N VAL A 103 13.66 14.36 -7.04
CA VAL A 103 14.81 13.52 -6.69
C VAL A 103 14.65 12.93 -5.28
N THR A 104 14.17 13.71 -4.31
CA THR A 104 13.92 13.18 -2.97
C THR A 104 12.82 12.12 -2.97
N ARG A 105 11.77 12.27 -3.79
CA ARG A 105 10.73 11.26 -3.98
C ARG A 105 11.28 9.97 -4.58
N TRP A 106 12.21 10.08 -5.52
CA TRP A 106 12.91 8.92 -6.09
C TRP A 106 13.72 8.17 -5.01
N LEU A 107 14.46 8.89 -4.16
CA LEU A 107 15.20 8.30 -3.04
C LEU A 107 14.29 7.62 -2.01
N GLU A 108 13.12 8.20 -1.75
CA GLU A 108 12.13 7.57 -0.85
C GLU A 108 11.51 6.31 -1.46
N GLY A 109 11.25 6.30 -2.78
CA GLY A 109 10.86 5.07 -3.49
C GLY A 109 11.96 4.01 -3.40
N ALA A 110 13.23 4.40 -3.50
CA ALA A 110 14.36 3.51 -3.28
C ALA A 110 14.41 2.95 -1.84
N THR A 111 13.93 3.71 -0.85
CA THR A 111 13.78 3.23 0.55
C THR A 111 12.88 2.00 0.63
N ALA A 112 11.71 2.05 0.03
CA ALA A 112 10.77 0.93 -0.02
C ALA A 112 11.34 -0.23 -0.83
N ALA A 113 11.88 0.07 -2.02
CA ALA A 113 12.47 -0.90 -2.93
C ALA A 113 13.62 -1.71 -2.32
N ALA A 114 14.49 -1.08 -1.54
CA ALA A 114 15.61 -1.77 -0.86
C ALA A 114 15.15 -2.57 0.36
N SER A 115 14.19 -2.05 1.12
CA SER A 115 13.82 -2.64 2.41
C SER A 115 12.87 -3.82 2.27
N ILE A 116 11.76 -3.69 1.51
CA ILE A 116 10.67 -4.67 1.51
C ILE A 116 11.14 -6.06 1.03
N PRO A 117 11.76 -6.21 -0.16
CA PRO A 117 12.20 -7.52 -0.64
C PRO A 117 13.23 -8.15 0.31
N SER A 118 14.14 -7.33 0.85
CA SER A 118 15.18 -7.80 1.76
C SER A 118 14.63 -8.28 3.09
N ILE A 119 13.63 -7.59 3.66
CA ILE A 119 12.97 -7.99 4.90
C ILE A 119 12.18 -9.28 4.69
N LEU A 120 11.42 -9.39 3.62
CA LEU A 120 10.67 -10.61 3.29
C LEU A 120 11.60 -11.80 3.03
N GLY A 121 12.72 -11.58 2.32
CA GLY A 121 13.77 -12.58 2.13
C GLY A 121 14.38 -13.04 3.45
N PHE A 122 14.65 -12.12 4.39
CA PHE A 122 15.11 -12.47 5.74
C PHE A 122 14.06 -13.29 6.51
N ILE A 123 12.80 -12.89 6.49
CA ILE A 123 11.71 -13.62 7.15
C ILE A 123 11.59 -15.04 6.57
N ALA A 124 11.61 -15.18 5.26
CA ALA A 124 11.55 -16.48 4.59
C ALA A 124 12.71 -17.40 5.02
N ALA A 125 13.93 -16.86 5.07
CA ALA A 125 15.12 -17.62 5.51
C ALA A 125 15.07 -17.97 7.01
N ALA A 126 14.64 -17.02 7.85
CA ALA A 126 14.59 -17.20 9.31
C ALA A 126 13.46 -18.14 9.78
N THR A 127 12.51 -18.47 8.91
CA THR A 127 11.35 -19.34 9.19
C THR A 127 11.24 -20.52 8.24
N SER A 128 12.36 -20.92 7.59
CA SER A 128 12.38 -21.96 6.57
C SER A 128 11.90 -23.33 7.06
N GLU A 129 12.13 -23.62 8.36
CA GLU A 129 11.83 -24.92 8.98
C GLU A 129 10.42 -24.99 9.62
N ASP A 130 9.71 -23.86 9.78
CA ASP A 130 8.39 -23.80 10.41
C ASP A 130 7.45 -22.92 9.59
N GLU A 131 6.62 -23.55 8.76
CA GLU A 131 5.65 -22.88 7.90
C GLU A 131 4.57 -22.13 8.71
N GLY A 132 4.15 -22.68 9.85
CA GLY A 132 3.20 -22.02 10.75
C GLY A 132 3.79 -20.76 11.38
N LEU A 133 5.08 -20.78 11.74
CA LEU A 133 5.79 -19.60 12.21
C LEU A 133 5.92 -18.55 11.09
N ARG A 134 6.23 -19.00 9.85
CA ARG A 134 6.33 -18.11 8.68
C ARG A 134 5.03 -17.33 8.48
N GLY A 135 3.89 -18.00 8.44
CA GLY A 135 2.58 -17.36 8.30
C GLY A 135 2.32 -16.31 9.39
N ARG A 136 2.61 -16.64 10.65
CA ARG A 136 2.46 -15.70 11.77
C ARG A 136 3.40 -14.50 11.69
N VAL A 137 4.64 -14.68 11.24
CA VAL A 137 5.61 -13.58 11.14
C VAL A 137 5.28 -12.66 9.97
N VAL A 138 4.88 -13.23 8.82
CA VAL A 138 4.41 -12.44 7.66
C VAL A 138 3.18 -11.61 8.03
N ALA A 139 2.18 -12.19 8.70
CA ALA A 139 1.02 -11.44 9.14
C ALA A 139 1.39 -10.29 10.09
N ARG A 140 2.36 -10.49 10.99
CA ARG A 140 2.86 -9.41 11.86
C ARG A 140 3.68 -8.36 11.12
N PHE A 141 4.42 -8.76 10.08
CA PHE A 141 5.12 -7.82 9.19
C PHE A 141 4.11 -6.92 8.45
N GLU A 142 3.04 -7.49 7.90
CA GLU A 142 1.97 -6.70 7.25
C GLU A 142 1.28 -5.76 8.26
N ALA A 143 0.98 -6.25 9.47
CA ALA A 143 0.41 -5.43 10.52
C ALA A 143 1.34 -4.27 10.92
N ALA A 144 2.65 -4.52 11.07
CA ALA A 144 3.65 -3.50 11.38
C ALA A 144 3.78 -2.48 10.22
N THR A 145 3.70 -2.95 8.97
CA THR A 145 3.74 -2.12 7.76
C THR A 145 2.54 -1.16 7.70
N LEU A 146 1.33 -1.69 7.81
CA LEU A 146 0.10 -0.90 7.72
C LEU A 146 -0.06 0.05 8.92
N ALA A 147 0.18 -0.45 10.14
CA ALA A 147 0.10 0.36 11.35
C ALA A 147 1.16 1.47 11.36
N GLY A 148 2.41 1.14 10.98
CA GLY A 148 3.47 2.14 10.88
C GLY A 148 3.09 3.25 9.91
N LEU A 149 2.75 2.89 8.67
CA LEU A 149 2.39 3.84 7.62
C LEU A 149 1.20 4.73 8.05
N GLY A 150 0.12 4.11 8.54
CA GLY A 150 -1.09 4.83 8.92
C GLY A 150 -0.86 5.78 10.09
N ILE A 151 -0.22 5.31 11.16
CA ILE A 151 0.08 6.15 12.33
C ILE A 151 1.04 7.29 11.94
N GLY A 152 2.00 7.04 11.05
CA GLY A 152 2.91 8.06 10.53
C GLY A 152 2.19 9.19 9.81
N ILE A 153 1.26 8.84 8.89
CA ILE A 153 0.44 9.83 8.18
C ILE A 153 -0.39 10.67 9.16
N VAL A 154 -1.05 10.01 10.11
CA VAL A 154 -1.87 10.69 11.14
C VAL A 154 -1.03 11.61 12.02
N ALA A 155 0.19 11.21 12.39
CA ALA A 155 1.07 12.03 13.21
C ALA A 155 1.62 13.27 12.47
N ALA A 156 1.59 13.26 11.13
CA ALA A 156 2.23 14.29 10.32
C ALA A 156 1.66 15.70 10.57
N GLY A 157 0.33 15.86 10.63
CA GLY A 157 -0.27 17.19 10.79
C GLY A 157 0.03 17.81 12.14
N GLY A 158 -0.09 17.05 13.23
CA GLY A 158 0.26 17.56 14.55
C GLY A 158 1.75 17.91 14.68
N LEU A 159 2.62 17.12 14.06
CA LEU A 159 4.07 17.44 14.02
C LEU A 159 4.36 18.64 13.12
N TRP A 160 3.64 18.78 12.00
CA TRP A 160 3.76 19.94 11.12
C TRP A 160 3.39 21.24 11.84
N GLU A 161 2.28 21.24 12.58
CA GLU A 161 1.80 22.40 13.31
C GLU A 161 2.79 22.90 14.39
N VAL A 162 3.50 21.95 15.05
CA VAL A 162 4.45 22.28 16.14
C VAL A 162 5.85 22.59 15.60
N LEU A 163 6.33 21.84 14.61
CA LEU A 163 7.73 21.87 14.16
C LEU A 163 7.91 22.46 12.75
N GLY A 164 6.82 22.60 11.97
CA GLY A 164 6.89 22.99 10.58
C GLY A 164 7.85 22.07 9.81
N ARG A 165 8.65 22.63 8.94
CA ARG A 165 9.65 21.89 8.14
C ARG A 165 10.74 21.20 9.02
N ASN A 166 10.93 21.59 10.29
CA ASN A 166 11.87 20.89 11.17
C ASN A 166 11.41 19.47 11.53
N ALA A 167 10.12 19.13 11.32
CA ALA A 167 9.61 17.78 11.46
C ALA A 167 10.33 16.76 10.54
N PHE A 168 10.88 17.20 9.41
CA PHE A 168 11.69 16.33 8.54
C PHE A 168 13.01 15.90 9.19
N PHE A 169 13.65 16.77 9.99
CA PHE A 169 14.87 16.38 10.72
C PHE A 169 14.58 15.37 11.83
N LEU A 170 13.42 15.52 12.51
CA LEU A 170 12.95 14.50 13.45
C LEU A 170 12.70 13.18 12.73
N ASN A 171 12.09 13.22 11.55
CA ASN A 171 11.84 12.04 10.75
C ASN A 171 13.13 11.38 10.25
N ALA A 172 14.16 12.17 9.91
CA ALA A 172 15.48 11.63 9.60
C ALA A 172 16.08 10.83 10.77
N ALA A 173 15.91 11.33 12.02
CA ALA A 173 16.33 10.60 13.21
C ALA A 173 15.55 9.28 13.39
N LEU A 174 14.26 9.24 13.05
CA LEU A 174 13.46 8.01 13.07
C LEU A 174 13.92 7.01 12.02
N TYR A 175 14.23 7.44 10.80
CA TYR A 175 14.85 6.59 9.78
C TYR A 175 16.19 6.01 10.26
N LEU A 176 17.05 6.84 10.86
CA LEU A 176 18.31 6.38 11.45
C LEU A 176 18.06 5.42 12.61
N GLY A 177 17.01 5.62 13.41
CA GLY A 177 16.56 4.67 14.43
C GLY A 177 16.22 3.31 13.84
N SER A 178 15.47 3.27 12.74
CA SER A 178 15.20 2.03 12.00
C SER A 178 16.49 1.37 11.47
N PHE A 179 17.40 2.16 10.91
CA PHE A 179 18.72 1.67 10.49
C PHE A 179 19.49 1.01 11.66
N LEU A 180 19.53 1.65 12.82
CA LEU A 180 20.20 1.10 14.01
C LEU A 180 19.54 -0.19 14.50
N ILE A 181 18.20 -0.27 14.48
CA ILE A 181 17.47 -1.50 14.82
C ILE A 181 17.84 -2.63 13.86
N PHE A 182 17.87 -2.39 12.55
CA PHE A 182 18.29 -3.42 11.59
C PHE A 182 19.77 -3.78 11.74
N ARG A 183 20.63 -2.80 11.99
CA ARG A 183 22.08 -2.99 12.08
C ARG A 183 22.50 -3.82 13.29
N TYR A 184 21.90 -3.56 14.46
CA TYR A 184 22.32 -4.14 15.74
C TYR A 184 21.31 -5.16 16.29
N GLY A 185 20.05 -5.07 15.94
CA GLY A 185 19.01 -5.98 16.41
C GLY A 185 18.88 -7.27 15.59
N VAL A 186 19.28 -7.22 14.30
CA VAL A 186 19.16 -8.36 13.40
C VAL A 186 20.50 -9.08 13.30
N SER A 187 20.56 -10.32 13.74
CA SER A 187 21.75 -11.15 13.58
C SER A 187 21.84 -11.64 12.11
N ARG A 188 23.08 -11.78 11.62
CA ARG A 188 23.31 -12.43 10.33
C ARG A 188 22.80 -13.86 10.39
N THR A 189 21.92 -14.24 9.48
CA THR A 189 21.37 -15.60 9.42
C THR A 189 22.51 -16.55 9.04
N ARG A 190 22.96 -17.40 9.98
CA ARG A 190 23.81 -18.55 9.68
C ARG A 190 22.90 -19.75 9.48
N ARG A 191 23.05 -20.49 8.39
CA ARG A 191 22.43 -21.80 8.25
C ARG A 191 23.02 -22.73 9.33
N ALA A 192 22.20 -23.62 9.87
CA ALA A 192 22.60 -24.62 10.86
C ALA A 192 23.75 -25.56 10.40
N THR A 193 24.07 -25.57 9.12
CA THR A 193 25.13 -26.37 8.49
C THR A 193 26.51 -25.70 8.49
N GLY A 194 26.68 -24.52 9.14
CA GLY A 194 28.01 -23.86 9.24
C GLY A 194 28.58 -23.30 7.94
N ALA A 195 27.96 -23.57 6.78
CA ALA A 195 28.35 -22.98 5.50
C ALA A 195 27.76 -21.57 5.38
N PRO A 196 28.51 -20.56 4.89
CA PRO A 196 27.97 -19.28 4.58
C PRO A 196 26.84 -19.46 3.54
N VAL A 197 25.67 -18.86 3.80
CA VAL A 197 24.52 -18.84 2.85
C VAL A 197 24.95 -18.29 1.47
N GLU A 198 26.05 -17.55 1.45
CA GLU A 198 26.67 -16.93 0.26
C GLU A 198 27.20 -17.96 -0.77
N ALA A 199 27.58 -19.19 -0.37
CA ALA A 199 28.25 -20.12 -1.28
C ALA A 199 27.28 -21.00 -2.11
N VAL A 200 26.08 -21.31 -1.58
CA VAL A 200 25.08 -22.15 -2.30
C VAL A 200 24.10 -21.26 -3.10
N ALA A 201 23.78 -20.06 -2.58
CA ALA A 201 22.99 -19.10 -3.34
C ALA A 201 23.74 -18.57 -4.59
N ALA A 202 25.07 -18.51 -4.54
CA ALA A 202 25.86 -18.07 -5.70
C ALA A 202 25.80 -19.06 -6.89
N THR A 203 25.66 -20.36 -6.62
CA THR A 203 25.58 -21.37 -7.69
C THR A 203 24.19 -21.42 -8.31
N ASP A 204 23.12 -21.25 -7.50
CA ASP A 204 21.74 -21.21 -7.99
C ASP A 204 21.33 -19.83 -8.54
N ALA A 205 21.94 -18.73 -8.05
CA ALA A 205 21.67 -17.37 -8.51
C ALA A 205 22.29 -17.09 -9.90
N VAL A 206 23.39 -17.75 -10.25
CA VAL A 206 24.00 -17.65 -11.59
C VAL A 206 23.11 -18.31 -12.66
N THR A 207 22.28 -19.28 -12.28
CA THR A 207 21.32 -19.95 -13.17
C THR A 207 19.92 -19.32 -13.16
N ARG A 208 19.57 -18.53 -12.14
CA ARG A 208 18.35 -17.71 -12.17
C ARG A 208 18.63 -16.39 -12.92
N ARG A 209 18.88 -16.51 -14.24
CA ARG A 209 18.64 -15.38 -15.15
C ARG A 209 17.26 -14.84 -14.86
N PHE A 210 17.13 -13.50 -14.90
CA PHE A 210 15.83 -12.83 -14.96
C PHE A 210 15.10 -13.47 -16.13
N ASP A 211 14.26 -14.44 -15.84
CA ASP A 211 13.51 -15.16 -16.85
C ASP A 211 12.29 -14.30 -17.18
N ILE A 212 12.56 -13.27 -18.01
CA ILE A 212 11.52 -12.38 -18.53
C ILE A 212 10.40 -13.24 -19.16
N GLU A 213 10.74 -14.37 -19.78
CA GLU A 213 9.77 -15.30 -20.33
C GLU A 213 8.83 -15.89 -19.25
N ARG A 214 9.35 -16.13 -18.05
CA ARG A 214 8.57 -16.60 -16.91
C ARG A 214 7.56 -15.55 -16.46
N TYR A 215 7.98 -14.28 -16.32
CA TYR A 215 7.09 -13.18 -15.97
C TYR A 215 6.07 -12.90 -17.09
N VAL A 216 6.48 -12.93 -18.35
CA VAL A 216 5.57 -12.78 -19.50
C VAL A 216 4.54 -13.90 -19.53
N ARG A 217 4.94 -15.13 -19.23
CA ARG A 217 4.02 -16.29 -19.14
C ARG A 217 2.99 -16.11 -18.03
N LEU A 218 3.42 -15.69 -16.85
CA LEU A 218 2.52 -15.41 -15.72
C LEU A 218 1.58 -14.24 -16.03
N LEU A 219 2.11 -13.14 -16.59
CA LEU A 219 1.31 -12.02 -17.07
C LEU A 219 0.34 -12.43 -18.20
N SER A 220 0.64 -13.50 -18.94
CA SER A 220 -0.24 -14.04 -19.97
C SER A 220 -1.28 -15.02 -19.41
N SER A 221 -1.20 -15.37 -18.12
CA SER A 221 -2.18 -16.27 -17.51
C SER A 221 -3.54 -15.59 -17.41
N ARG A 222 -4.60 -16.34 -17.72
CA ARG A 222 -5.98 -15.83 -17.74
C ARG A 222 -6.42 -15.35 -16.34
N SER A 223 -6.02 -16.08 -15.30
CA SER A 223 -6.37 -15.75 -13.90
C SER A 223 -5.79 -14.41 -13.47
N VAL A 224 -4.53 -14.12 -13.83
CA VAL A 224 -3.86 -12.85 -13.54
C VAL A 224 -4.55 -11.69 -14.27
N TRP A 225 -4.85 -11.85 -15.58
CA TRP A 225 -5.52 -10.81 -16.37
C TRP A 225 -6.96 -10.53 -15.94
N LEU A 226 -7.62 -11.47 -15.30
CA LEU A 226 -8.95 -11.26 -14.73
C LEU A 226 -8.92 -10.40 -13.48
N LEU A 227 -7.88 -10.57 -12.63
CA LEU A 227 -7.74 -9.82 -11.38
C LEU A 227 -7.08 -8.44 -11.57
N ALA A 228 -6.06 -8.36 -12.44
CA ALA A 228 -5.20 -7.20 -12.59
C ALA A 228 -5.98 -5.89 -12.85
N PRO A 229 -6.93 -5.79 -13.78
CA PRO A 229 -7.62 -4.53 -14.07
C PRO A 229 -8.44 -4.02 -12.88
N THR A 230 -9.14 -4.93 -12.17
CA THR A 230 -9.89 -4.56 -10.96
C THR A 230 -8.95 -4.06 -9.87
N TRP A 231 -7.84 -4.75 -9.66
CA TRP A 231 -6.88 -4.40 -8.61
C TRP A 231 -6.13 -3.10 -8.92
N ILE A 232 -5.75 -2.88 -10.19
CA ILE A 232 -5.16 -1.62 -10.65
C ILE A 232 -6.15 -0.46 -10.44
N ALA A 233 -7.44 -0.63 -10.81
CA ALA A 233 -8.43 0.43 -10.67
C ALA A 233 -8.74 0.77 -9.20
N VAL A 234 -8.82 -0.22 -8.30
CA VAL A 234 -8.96 0.02 -6.86
C VAL A 234 -7.74 0.74 -6.30
N ASN A 235 -6.53 0.36 -6.70
CA ASN A 235 -5.32 1.05 -6.27
C ASN A 235 -5.17 2.43 -6.90
N ALA A 236 -5.71 2.66 -8.11
CA ALA A 236 -5.77 4.00 -8.69
C ALA A 236 -6.71 4.91 -7.88
N PHE A 237 -7.86 4.40 -7.44
CA PHE A 237 -8.70 5.13 -6.49
C PHE A 237 -7.92 5.50 -5.21
N ILE A 238 -7.21 4.54 -4.60
CA ILE A 238 -6.40 4.79 -3.40
C ILE A 238 -5.29 5.82 -3.71
N GLY A 239 -4.61 5.72 -4.86
CA GLY A 239 -3.56 6.64 -5.29
C GLY A 239 -4.07 8.08 -5.46
N ALA A 240 -5.25 8.26 -6.04
CA ALA A 240 -5.88 9.57 -6.16
C ALA A 240 -6.13 10.19 -4.77
N TRP A 241 -6.69 9.40 -3.84
CA TRP A 241 -6.96 9.86 -2.49
C TRP A 241 -5.71 10.14 -1.68
N THR A 242 -4.72 9.25 -1.69
CA THR A 242 -3.49 9.40 -0.92
C THR A 242 -2.64 10.59 -1.39
N SER A 243 -2.71 10.93 -2.68
CA SER A 243 -2.00 12.09 -3.22
C SER A 243 -2.72 13.41 -2.97
N GLN A 244 -4.06 13.43 -3.00
CA GLN A 244 -4.81 14.68 -3.07
C GLN A 244 -5.58 15.04 -1.80
N SER A 245 -6.01 14.07 -0.98
CA SER A 245 -6.96 14.34 0.11
C SER A 245 -6.43 15.37 1.12
N ILE A 246 -5.20 15.23 1.60
CA ILE A 246 -4.60 16.18 2.52
C ILE A 246 -4.43 17.54 1.83
N PHE A 247 -3.88 17.54 0.61
CA PHE A 247 -3.58 18.78 -0.12
C PHE A 247 -4.84 19.62 -0.37
N GLN A 248 -5.94 18.98 -0.81
CA GLN A 248 -7.19 19.70 -1.06
C GLN A 248 -7.82 20.27 0.22
N LEU A 249 -7.61 19.63 1.38
CA LEU A 249 -8.14 20.07 2.66
C LEU A 249 -7.37 21.25 3.26
N VAL A 250 -6.03 21.29 3.07
CA VAL A 250 -5.17 22.28 3.75
C VAL A 250 -4.78 23.45 2.87
N ASN A 251 -4.74 23.27 1.54
CA ASN A 251 -4.34 24.33 0.62
C ASN A 251 -5.37 25.47 0.63
N GLU A 252 -4.93 26.68 0.33
CA GLU A 252 -5.85 27.81 0.22
C GLU A 252 -6.93 27.56 -0.83
N PRO A 253 -8.20 27.94 -0.53
CA PRO A 253 -9.30 27.82 -1.48
C PRO A 253 -8.98 28.58 -2.77
N ARG A 254 -9.03 27.90 -3.91
CA ARG A 254 -8.78 28.54 -5.20
C ARG A 254 -10.00 29.34 -5.66
N PRO A 255 -9.81 30.53 -6.27
CA PRO A 255 -10.91 31.30 -6.85
C PRO A 255 -11.77 30.48 -7.81
N GLY A 256 -13.09 30.58 -7.69
CA GLY A 256 -14.04 29.85 -8.53
C GLY A 256 -14.51 28.49 -7.98
N PHE A 257 -14.01 28.09 -6.82
CA PHE A 257 -14.43 26.86 -6.13
C PHE A 257 -15.12 27.11 -4.78
N ASP A 258 -15.61 28.33 -4.56
CA ASP A 258 -16.19 28.80 -3.30
C ASP A 258 -17.40 27.98 -2.81
N ALA A 259 -18.02 27.20 -3.70
CA ALA A 259 -19.13 26.30 -3.35
C ALA A 259 -18.66 24.96 -2.75
N GLN A 260 -17.36 24.69 -2.74
CA GLN A 260 -16.79 23.44 -2.23
C GLN A 260 -16.32 23.61 -0.80
N GLN A 261 -17.08 23.05 0.16
CA GLN A 261 -16.81 23.20 1.60
C GLN A 261 -15.55 22.47 2.07
N LEU A 262 -15.16 21.39 1.38
CA LEU A 262 -13.98 20.59 1.71
C LEU A 262 -12.71 21.10 1.00
N MET A 263 -12.78 22.23 0.31
CA MET A 263 -11.64 22.79 -0.39
C MET A 263 -10.94 23.85 0.46
N GLY A 264 -9.88 23.44 1.16
CA GLY A 264 -9.01 24.35 1.90
C GLY A 264 -9.52 24.77 3.27
N GLY A 265 -8.67 25.51 3.96
CA GLY A 265 -9.01 26.14 5.23
C GLY A 265 -8.94 25.28 6.48
N TYR A 266 -8.61 23.99 6.35
CA TYR A 266 -8.46 23.10 7.51
C TYR A 266 -7.03 23.10 8.03
N GLY A 267 -6.89 23.20 9.37
CA GLY A 267 -5.59 23.11 10.02
C GLY A 267 -4.97 21.69 9.92
N PRO A 268 -3.62 21.59 9.88
CA PRO A 268 -2.95 20.29 9.77
C PRO A 268 -3.33 19.31 10.89
N ALA A 269 -3.53 19.77 12.12
CA ALA A 269 -3.97 18.91 13.23
C ALA A 269 -5.43 18.43 13.03
N GLU A 270 -6.32 19.28 12.54
CA GLU A 270 -7.72 18.90 12.24
C GLU A 270 -7.78 17.79 11.19
N VAL A 271 -7.02 17.94 10.11
CA VAL A 271 -6.89 16.93 9.06
C VAL A 271 -6.32 15.64 9.62
N SER A 272 -5.31 15.70 10.50
CA SER A 272 -4.74 14.54 11.18
C SER A 272 -5.78 13.78 12.01
N VAL A 273 -6.63 14.49 12.75
CA VAL A 273 -7.70 13.87 13.55
C VAL A 273 -8.72 13.17 12.62
N ALA A 274 -9.15 13.86 11.56
CA ALA A 274 -10.07 13.27 10.56
C ALA A 274 -9.49 12.01 9.90
N LEU A 275 -8.22 12.06 9.49
CA LEU A 275 -7.50 10.90 8.95
C LEU A 275 -7.34 9.77 9.98
N GLY A 276 -7.10 10.11 11.25
CA GLY A 276 -7.03 9.15 12.35
C GLY A 276 -8.33 8.38 12.51
N VAL A 277 -9.47 9.07 12.51
CA VAL A 277 -10.79 8.45 12.56
C VAL A 277 -11.04 7.58 11.33
N ALA A 278 -10.75 8.10 10.13
CA ALA A 278 -10.90 7.33 8.89
C ALA A 278 -10.03 6.06 8.89
N MET A 279 -8.80 6.16 9.40
CA MET A 279 -7.89 5.01 9.51
C MET A 279 -8.41 3.96 10.50
N LEU A 280 -8.97 4.37 11.64
CA LEU A 280 -9.58 3.44 12.58
C LEU A 280 -10.77 2.70 11.96
N ILE A 281 -11.63 3.40 11.21
CA ILE A 281 -12.76 2.82 10.49
C ILE A 281 -12.26 1.83 9.43
N PHE A 282 -11.23 2.22 8.66
CA PHE A 282 -10.63 1.38 7.64
C PHE A 282 -10.05 0.09 8.24
N PHE A 283 -9.28 0.17 9.33
CA PHE A 283 -8.74 -1.02 9.99
C PHE A 283 -9.83 -1.91 10.59
N ALA A 284 -10.86 -1.32 11.21
CA ALA A 284 -12.01 -2.09 11.69
C ALA A 284 -12.67 -2.86 10.54
N GLY A 285 -12.85 -2.22 9.38
CA GLY A 285 -13.34 -2.86 8.16
C GLY A 285 -12.42 -3.98 7.68
N LEU A 286 -11.11 -3.73 7.61
CA LEU A 286 -10.11 -4.71 7.18
C LEU A 286 -10.19 -6.00 8.01
N PHE A 287 -10.21 -5.88 9.35
CA PHE A 287 -10.33 -7.02 10.26
C PHE A 287 -11.67 -7.74 10.16
N TYR A 288 -12.77 -6.99 10.06
CA TYR A 288 -14.10 -7.56 9.92
C TYR A 288 -14.24 -8.40 8.65
N TRP A 289 -13.89 -7.81 7.50
CA TRP A 289 -14.02 -8.47 6.19
C TRP A 289 -13.04 -9.62 6.00
N GLY A 290 -11.82 -9.51 6.54
CA GLY A 290 -10.84 -10.60 6.51
C GLY A 290 -11.35 -11.90 7.15
N ASN A 291 -12.22 -11.81 8.14
CA ASN A 291 -12.85 -12.97 8.80
C ASN A 291 -14.05 -13.54 8.04
N ARG A 292 -14.56 -12.88 7.00
CA ARG A 292 -15.76 -13.28 6.24
C ARG A 292 -15.47 -14.18 5.03
N PHE A 293 -14.22 -14.46 4.71
CA PHE A 293 -13.84 -15.30 3.56
C PHE A 293 -14.41 -16.74 3.63
N LYS A 294 -14.73 -17.23 4.81
CA LYS A 294 -15.38 -18.55 4.99
C LYS A 294 -16.85 -18.54 4.58
N ALA A 295 -17.50 -17.39 4.62
CA ALA A 295 -18.94 -17.24 4.41
C ALA A 295 -19.31 -16.64 3.06
N LEU A 296 -18.42 -15.84 2.47
CA LEU A 296 -18.67 -15.08 1.23
C LEU A 296 -17.56 -15.31 0.22
N ARG A 297 -17.93 -15.36 -1.05
CA ARG A 297 -16.97 -15.39 -2.16
C ARG A 297 -16.15 -14.10 -2.18
N ARG A 298 -14.85 -14.19 -2.50
CA ARG A 298 -13.93 -13.05 -2.52
C ARG A 298 -14.36 -11.99 -3.53
N THR A 299 -14.82 -12.39 -4.71
CA THR A 299 -15.38 -11.47 -5.72
C THR A 299 -16.62 -10.74 -5.23
N THR A 300 -17.45 -11.38 -4.39
CA THR A 300 -18.60 -10.73 -3.75
C THR A 300 -18.15 -9.67 -2.76
N ILE A 301 -17.14 -9.96 -1.92
CA ILE A 301 -16.58 -9.00 -0.97
C ILE A 301 -15.96 -7.81 -1.72
N MET A 302 -15.23 -8.06 -2.81
CA MET A 302 -14.68 -6.99 -3.66
C MET A 302 -15.79 -6.13 -4.28
N ALA A 303 -16.87 -6.74 -4.79
CA ALA A 303 -17.99 -6.00 -5.36
C ALA A 303 -18.70 -5.12 -4.32
N ILE A 304 -18.96 -5.69 -3.13
CA ILE A 304 -19.53 -4.94 -2.00
C ILE A 304 -18.59 -3.81 -1.59
N GLY A 305 -17.27 -4.07 -1.55
CA GLY A 305 -16.25 -3.06 -1.25
C GLY A 305 -16.28 -1.90 -2.23
N VAL A 306 -16.33 -2.17 -3.53
CA VAL A 306 -16.40 -1.11 -4.57
C VAL A 306 -17.70 -0.31 -4.45
N VAL A 307 -18.85 -0.97 -4.21
CA VAL A 307 -20.13 -0.27 -3.98
C VAL A 307 -20.06 0.59 -2.72
N GLY A 308 -19.45 0.10 -1.64
CA GLY A 308 -19.17 0.89 -0.43
C GLY A 308 -18.32 2.11 -0.73
N GLY A 309 -17.28 1.96 -1.55
CA GLY A 309 -16.46 3.08 -2.01
C GLY A 309 -17.25 4.13 -2.81
N LEU A 310 -18.15 3.70 -3.70
CA LEU A 310 -19.04 4.62 -4.41
C LEU A 310 -20.00 5.35 -3.46
N ALA A 311 -20.54 4.67 -2.46
CA ALA A 311 -21.37 5.30 -1.43
C ALA A 311 -20.59 6.33 -0.60
N MET A 312 -19.32 6.01 -0.24
CA MET A 312 -18.41 6.95 0.41
C MET A 312 -18.17 8.20 -0.44
N VAL A 313 -17.85 8.03 -1.72
CA VAL A 313 -17.62 9.17 -2.65
C VAL A 313 -18.86 10.01 -2.77
N ALA A 314 -20.06 9.42 -2.90
CA ALA A 314 -21.32 10.15 -2.97
C ALA A 314 -21.62 10.92 -1.67
N ALA A 315 -21.33 10.32 -0.51
CA ALA A 315 -21.48 10.98 0.79
C ALA A 315 -20.54 12.17 0.94
N ILE A 316 -19.26 12.03 0.53
CA ILE A 316 -18.28 13.12 0.58
C ILE A 316 -18.65 14.22 -0.42
N TYR A 317 -19.19 13.87 -1.61
CA TYR A 317 -19.72 14.85 -2.53
C TYR A 317 -20.87 15.67 -1.90
N GLY A 318 -21.80 14.99 -1.21
CA GLY A 318 -22.86 15.66 -0.45
C GLY A 318 -22.28 16.61 0.61
N LEU A 319 -21.30 16.16 1.41
CA LEU A 319 -20.62 16.99 2.42
C LEU A 319 -19.90 18.20 1.81
N ASN A 320 -19.36 18.05 0.59
CA ASN A 320 -18.66 19.14 -0.10
C ASN A 320 -19.58 20.26 -0.54
N HIS A 321 -20.90 20.02 -0.63
CA HIS A 321 -21.90 21.00 -1.07
C HIS A 321 -22.97 21.33 -0.03
N GLU A 322 -22.98 20.64 1.11
CA GLU A 322 -23.94 20.92 2.17
C GLU A 322 -23.42 22.02 3.09
N SER A 323 -24.26 23.03 3.31
CA SER A 323 -23.97 24.10 4.25
C SER A 323 -25.20 24.40 5.08
N GLY A 324 -25.23 23.89 6.32
CA GLY A 324 -26.17 24.36 7.34
C GLY A 324 -27.20 23.38 7.88
N SER A 325 -27.21 22.11 7.43
CA SER A 325 -28.06 21.07 8.03
C SER A 325 -27.26 20.05 8.81
N PHE A 326 -27.08 20.26 10.11
CA PHE A 326 -26.36 19.33 10.99
C PHE A 326 -26.83 17.86 10.87
N LEU A 327 -28.13 17.63 10.72
CA LEU A 327 -28.67 16.27 10.58
C LEU A 327 -28.24 15.62 9.26
N LEU A 328 -28.21 16.38 8.16
CA LEU A 328 -27.81 15.88 6.87
C LEU A 328 -26.29 15.64 6.84
N GLU A 329 -25.49 16.56 7.35
CA GLU A 329 -24.04 16.39 7.49
C GLU A 329 -23.70 15.14 8.33
N ALA A 330 -24.36 14.95 9.48
CA ALA A 330 -24.18 13.77 10.32
C ALA A 330 -24.58 12.47 9.59
N ALA A 331 -25.68 12.49 8.84
CA ALA A 331 -26.11 11.34 8.05
C ALA A 331 -25.09 11.01 6.93
N LEU A 332 -24.57 12.02 6.22
CA LEU A 332 -23.55 11.85 5.19
C LEU A 332 -22.24 11.33 5.78
N LEU A 333 -21.81 11.82 6.95
CA LEU A 333 -20.64 11.29 7.65
C LEU A 333 -20.82 9.81 8.01
N VAL A 334 -22.00 9.40 8.49
CA VAL A 334 -22.29 7.98 8.81
C VAL A 334 -22.25 7.13 7.54
N VAL A 335 -22.84 7.59 6.44
CA VAL A 335 -22.82 6.88 5.16
C VAL A 335 -21.38 6.80 4.61
N GLY A 336 -20.62 7.88 4.69
CA GLY A 336 -19.22 7.91 4.27
C GLY A 336 -18.34 6.95 5.09
N ALA A 337 -18.48 6.97 6.41
CA ALA A 337 -17.80 6.05 7.33
C ALA A 337 -18.17 4.58 7.07
N GLY A 338 -19.48 4.29 6.89
CA GLY A 338 -19.95 2.97 6.50
C GLY A 338 -19.39 2.52 5.14
N GLY A 339 -19.36 3.42 4.18
CA GLY A 339 -18.78 3.19 2.85
C GLY A 339 -17.29 2.85 2.93
N LEU A 340 -16.51 3.59 3.72
CA LEU A 340 -15.08 3.33 3.96
C LEU A 340 -14.85 1.99 4.65
N PHE A 341 -15.65 1.66 5.68
CA PHE A 341 -15.61 0.37 6.37
C PHE A 341 -15.84 -0.80 5.40
N VAL A 342 -16.79 -0.64 4.49
CA VAL A 342 -17.13 -1.66 3.50
C VAL A 342 -16.05 -1.75 2.42
N LEU A 343 -15.55 -0.62 1.93
CA LEU A 343 -14.46 -0.54 0.94
C LEU A 343 -13.19 -1.25 1.42
N ALA A 344 -12.87 -1.16 2.70
CA ALA A 344 -11.70 -1.81 3.29
C ALA A 344 -11.64 -3.32 3.04
N GLY A 345 -12.79 -3.98 2.80
CA GLY A 345 -12.87 -5.40 2.46
C GLY A 345 -12.27 -5.78 1.10
N ALA A 346 -12.14 -4.83 0.18
CA ALA A 346 -11.60 -5.10 -1.16
C ALA A 346 -10.13 -5.55 -1.11
N THR A 347 -9.31 -4.98 -0.23
CA THR A 347 -7.89 -5.29 -0.10
C THR A 347 -7.63 -6.74 0.33
N PRO A 348 -8.17 -7.24 1.46
CA PRO A 348 -7.92 -8.62 1.86
C PRO A 348 -8.56 -9.62 0.89
N ALA A 349 -9.67 -9.26 0.22
CA ALA A 349 -10.29 -10.12 -0.79
C ALA A 349 -9.38 -10.28 -2.02
N ALA A 350 -8.77 -9.20 -2.52
CA ALA A 350 -7.83 -9.23 -3.64
C ALA A 350 -6.57 -10.03 -3.29
N LEU A 351 -5.98 -9.81 -2.11
CA LEU A 351 -4.83 -10.58 -1.61
C LEU A 351 -5.16 -12.07 -1.51
N GLY A 352 -6.34 -12.40 -0.99
CA GLY A 352 -6.81 -13.78 -0.92
C GLY A 352 -6.95 -14.43 -2.29
N MET A 353 -7.49 -13.74 -3.30
CA MET A 353 -7.57 -14.25 -4.68
C MET A 353 -6.19 -14.47 -5.27
N LEU A 354 -5.25 -13.56 -5.03
CA LEU A 354 -3.90 -13.72 -5.53
C LEU A 354 -3.18 -14.91 -4.88
N ALA A 355 -3.46 -15.17 -3.60
CA ALA A 355 -2.96 -16.36 -2.92
C ALA A 355 -3.51 -17.64 -3.59
N ASP A 356 -4.79 -17.69 -3.94
CA ASP A 356 -5.39 -18.83 -4.65
C ASP A 356 -4.76 -19.02 -6.04
N ILE A 357 -4.56 -17.94 -6.81
CA ILE A 357 -3.84 -18.00 -8.09
C ILE A 357 -2.42 -18.53 -7.90
N SER A 358 -1.75 -18.17 -6.80
CA SER A 358 -0.40 -18.65 -6.51
C SER A 358 -0.33 -20.15 -6.20
N GLU A 359 -1.43 -20.75 -5.72
CA GLU A 359 -1.54 -22.20 -5.49
C GLU A 359 -1.67 -22.98 -6.81
N GLU A 360 -2.25 -22.37 -7.85
CA GLU A 360 -2.31 -22.94 -9.20
C GLU A 360 -0.92 -23.02 -9.87
N HIS A 361 0.03 -22.20 -9.40
CA HIS A 361 1.38 -22.11 -9.93
C HIS A 361 2.44 -22.34 -8.84
N PRO A 362 2.60 -23.57 -8.29
CA PRO A 362 3.45 -23.84 -7.13
C PRO A 362 4.93 -23.45 -7.32
N GLU A 363 5.43 -23.56 -8.56
CA GLU A 363 6.81 -23.20 -8.92
C GLU A 363 7.02 -21.67 -9.02
N ASP A 364 5.92 -20.92 -9.23
CA ASP A 364 5.91 -19.49 -9.52
C ASP A 364 5.27 -18.63 -8.41
N ARG A 365 4.97 -19.21 -7.25
CA ARG A 365 4.28 -18.52 -6.13
C ARG A 365 4.86 -17.15 -5.80
N GLY A 366 6.18 -17.06 -5.71
CA GLY A 366 6.86 -15.80 -5.42
C GLY A 366 6.69 -14.76 -6.51
N ALA A 367 6.69 -15.18 -7.78
CA ALA A 367 6.49 -14.28 -8.91
C ALA A 367 5.04 -13.80 -8.99
N VAL A 368 4.05 -14.68 -8.76
CA VAL A 368 2.62 -14.32 -8.70
C VAL A 368 2.37 -13.32 -7.59
N MET A 369 2.91 -13.56 -6.38
CA MET A 369 2.79 -12.61 -5.27
C MET A 369 3.54 -11.30 -5.55
N GLY A 370 4.61 -11.31 -6.33
CA GLY A 370 5.30 -10.10 -6.80
C GLY A 370 4.45 -9.24 -7.73
N LEU A 371 3.56 -9.84 -8.54
CA LEU A 371 2.63 -9.08 -9.40
C LEU A 371 1.65 -8.22 -8.60
N TYR A 372 1.34 -8.59 -7.36
CA TYR A 372 0.56 -7.74 -6.46
C TYR A 372 1.17 -6.35 -6.30
N SER A 373 2.47 -6.29 -6.02
CA SER A 373 3.17 -5.01 -5.85
C SER A 373 3.26 -4.22 -7.15
N VAL A 374 3.42 -4.91 -8.29
CA VAL A 374 3.44 -4.27 -9.62
C VAL A 374 2.08 -3.61 -9.91
N PHE A 375 0.98 -4.34 -9.73
CA PHE A 375 -0.36 -3.81 -9.99
C PHE A 375 -0.74 -2.71 -9.00
N LEU A 376 -0.31 -2.83 -7.74
CA LEU A 376 -0.44 -1.78 -6.73
C LEU A 376 0.27 -0.50 -7.19
N ALA A 377 1.54 -0.59 -7.57
CA ALA A 377 2.33 0.56 -8.00
C ALA A 377 1.76 1.21 -9.27
N LEU A 378 1.35 0.40 -10.27
CA LEU A 378 0.70 0.91 -11.48
C LEU A 378 -0.61 1.63 -11.16
N GLY A 379 -1.41 1.09 -10.23
CA GLY A 379 -2.61 1.74 -9.75
C GLY A 379 -2.29 3.07 -9.06
N GLN A 380 -1.37 3.08 -8.11
CA GLN A 380 -0.97 4.28 -7.37
C GLN A 380 -0.42 5.38 -8.30
N ILE A 381 0.42 5.03 -9.29
CA ILE A 381 0.94 5.98 -10.29
C ILE A 381 -0.23 6.56 -11.10
N THR A 382 -1.08 5.70 -11.67
CA THR A 382 -2.22 6.12 -12.48
C THR A 382 -3.17 7.00 -11.67
N GLY A 383 -3.47 6.57 -10.45
CA GLY A 383 -4.38 7.29 -9.56
C GLY A 383 -3.86 8.65 -9.12
N SER A 384 -2.59 8.74 -8.76
CA SER A 384 -1.95 10.01 -8.36
C SER A 384 -1.98 11.03 -9.50
N LEU A 385 -1.67 10.61 -10.73
CA LEU A 385 -1.71 11.48 -11.90
C LEU A 385 -3.14 11.88 -12.27
N MET A 386 -4.07 10.93 -12.30
CA MET A 386 -5.49 11.22 -12.58
C MET A 386 -6.13 12.08 -11.49
N GLY A 387 -5.83 11.79 -10.23
CA GLY A 387 -6.32 12.57 -9.08
C GLY A 387 -5.81 14.00 -9.13
N GLY A 388 -4.51 14.20 -9.42
CA GLY A 388 -3.91 15.52 -9.59
C GLY A 388 -4.57 16.32 -10.73
N GLY A 389 -4.68 15.73 -11.91
CA GLY A 389 -5.33 16.38 -13.06
C GLY A 389 -6.81 16.68 -12.83
N ALA A 390 -7.54 15.76 -12.19
CA ALA A 390 -8.96 15.95 -11.88
C ALA A 390 -9.18 17.05 -10.82
N ALA A 391 -8.32 17.06 -9.78
CA ALA A 391 -8.36 18.09 -8.74
C ALA A 391 -7.92 19.46 -9.28
N GLU A 392 -6.99 19.53 -10.24
CA GLU A 392 -6.65 20.76 -10.94
C GLU A 392 -7.84 21.32 -11.71
N TRP A 393 -8.60 20.44 -12.38
CA TRP A 393 -9.74 20.84 -13.21
C TRP A 393 -10.93 21.31 -12.39
N ARG A 394 -11.32 20.62 -11.30
CA ARG A 394 -12.55 20.88 -10.53
C ARG A 394 -12.39 20.80 -9.01
N GLY A 395 -11.20 20.93 -8.47
CA GLY A 395 -10.99 20.84 -7.03
C GLY A 395 -11.37 19.48 -6.46
N VAL A 396 -12.01 19.50 -5.29
CA VAL A 396 -12.50 18.29 -4.61
C VAL A 396 -13.52 17.53 -5.47
N ASP A 397 -14.41 18.24 -6.17
CA ASP A 397 -15.40 17.61 -7.07
C ASP A 397 -14.73 16.82 -8.19
N GLY A 398 -13.65 17.36 -8.75
CA GLY A 398 -12.86 16.66 -9.75
C GLY A 398 -12.27 15.35 -9.21
N LEU A 399 -11.69 15.41 -8.01
CA LEU A 399 -11.16 14.23 -7.32
C LEU A 399 -12.25 13.19 -7.07
N LEU A 400 -13.43 13.62 -6.60
CA LEU A 400 -14.57 12.73 -6.35
C LEU A 400 -15.11 12.10 -7.62
N LEU A 401 -15.20 12.87 -8.71
CA LEU A 401 -15.63 12.38 -10.02
C LEU A 401 -14.66 11.33 -10.58
N ALA A 402 -13.36 11.61 -10.53
CA ALA A 402 -12.31 10.65 -10.92
C ALA A 402 -12.37 9.37 -10.06
N SER A 403 -12.56 9.53 -8.76
CA SER A 403 -12.71 8.42 -7.81
C SER A 403 -13.92 7.54 -8.13
N ALA A 404 -15.08 8.15 -8.39
CA ALA A 404 -16.28 7.42 -8.81
C ALA A 404 -16.06 6.68 -10.14
N GLY A 405 -15.42 7.34 -11.11
CA GLY A 405 -15.06 6.75 -12.39
C GLY A 405 -14.15 5.53 -12.25
N LEU A 406 -13.09 5.62 -11.46
CA LEU A 406 -12.15 4.52 -11.20
C LEU A 406 -12.83 3.33 -10.51
N LEU A 407 -13.67 3.57 -9.52
CA LEU A 407 -14.44 2.53 -8.86
C LEU A 407 -15.48 1.90 -9.79
N ALA A 408 -16.16 2.70 -10.61
CA ALA A 408 -17.11 2.19 -11.61
C ALA A 408 -16.41 1.32 -12.66
N VAL A 409 -15.24 1.75 -13.14
CA VAL A 409 -14.39 0.96 -14.06
C VAL A 409 -13.97 -0.36 -13.42
N ALA A 410 -13.66 -0.39 -12.12
CA ALA A 410 -13.31 -1.62 -11.40
C ALA A 410 -14.43 -2.68 -11.42
N LEU A 411 -15.70 -2.28 -11.49
CA LEU A 411 -16.84 -3.20 -11.54
C LEU A 411 -16.93 -4.01 -12.83
N VAL A 412 -16.42 -3.49 -13.95
CA VAL A 412 -16.51 -4.14 -15.25
C VAL A 412 -15.69 -5.43 -15.27
N PRO A 413 -14.37 -5.42 -15.04
CA PRO A 413 -13.58 -6.65 -15.00
C PRO A 413 -13.99 -7.56 -13.82
N LEU A 414 -14.51 -7.00 -12.73
CA LEU A 414 -14.98 -7.79 -11.59
C LEU A 414 -16.19 -8.68 -11.95
N ARG A 415 -17.05 -8.24 -12.86
CA ARG A 415 -18.15 -9.08 -13.39
C ARG A 415 -17.61 -10.30 -14.13
N TRP A 416 -16.57 -10.12 -14.96
CA TRP A 416 -15.93 -11.21 -15.69
C TRP A 416 -15.18 -12.15 -14.74
N LEU A 417 -14.48 -11.59 -13.77
CA LEU A 417 -13.79 -12.33 -12.73
C LEU A 417 -14.78 -13.21 -11.94
N ARG A 418 -15.94 -12.67 -11.57
CA ARG A 418 -16.99 -13.41 -10.86
C ARG A 418 -17.53 -14.59 -11.67
N GLY A 419 -17.70 -14.42 -12.97
CA GLY A 419 -18.12 -15.51 -13.88
C GLY A 419 -17.07 -16.61 -14.04
N SER A 420 -15.80 -16.30 -13.77
CA SER A 420 -14.65 -17.19 -13.95
C SER A 420 -14.03 -17.65 -12.61
N GLU A 421 -14.62 -17.29 -11.46
CA GLU A 421 -14.09 -17.59 -10.13
C GLU A 421 -13.94 -19.10 -9.86
N HIS A 422 -14.79 -19.92 -10.50
CA HIS A 422 -14.68 -21.38 -10.46
C HIS A 422 -13.45 -21.93 -11.21
N LEU A 423 -12.82 -21.11 -12.04
CA LEU A 423 -11.56 -21.45 -12.73
C LEU A 423 -10.34 -21.02 -11.91
N VAL A 424 -10.53 -20.10 -10.96
CA VAL A 424 -9.53 -19.59 -10.05
C VAL A 424 -9.73 -20.30 -8.72
N GLY A 425 -8.93 -21.31 -8.39
CA GLY A 425 -9.05 -22.11 -7.18
C GLY A 425 -9.76 -23.45 -7.35
N ALA A 426 -9.77 -23.99 -8.55
CA ALA A 426 -10.28 -25.35 -8.84
C ALA A 426 -9.50 -26.47 -8.09
N GLY A 427 -8.51 -26.12 -7.26
CA GLY A 427 -7.79 -27.04 -6.40
C GLY A 427 -8.47 -27.34 -5.06
N MET A 428 -9.53 -26.64 -4.66
CA MET A 428 -10.36 -27.06 -3.55
C MET A 428 -11.31 -28.14 -4.04
N ALA A 429 -10.89 -29.41 -3.90
CA ALA A 429 -11.69 -30.57 -4.11
C ALA A 429 -13.08 -30.38 -3.48
N SER A 430 -14.12 -30.50 -4.27
CA SER A 430 -15.44 -30.85 -3.76
C SER A 430 -15.24 -32.04 -2.81
N PRO A 431 -15.83 -32.06 -1.61
CA PRO A 431 -15.78 -33.26 -0.79
C PRO A 431 -16.33 -34.38 -1.66
N GLU A 432 -15.49 -35.36 -1.97
CA GLU A 432 -15.89 -36.59 -2.61
C GLU A 432 -17.11 -37.10 -1.84
N PRO A 433 -18.26 -37.35 -2.49
CA PRO A 433 -19.38 -37.95 -1.79
C PRO A 433 -18.86 -39.26 -1.23
N ALA A 434 -18.89 -39.41 0.09
CA ALA A 434 -18.49 -40.60 0.78
C ALA A 434 -19.12 -41.80 0.05
N SER A 435 -18.31 -42.59 -0.66
CA SER A 435 -18.74 -43.84 -1.25
C SER A 435 -19.21 -44.71 -0.08
N ILE A 436 -20.51 -44.85 0.06
CA ILE A 436 -21.12 -45.82 0.95
C ILE A 436 -20.66 -47.19 0.40
N SER A 437 -19.61 -47.71 0.98
CA SER A 437 -19.20 -49.09 0.79
C SER A 437 -20.31 -49.95 1.44
N ILE A 438 -21.21 -50.43 0.61
CA ILE A 438 -22.13 -51.50 1.01
C ILE A 438 -21.26 -52.77 1.05
N ALA A 439 -20.86 -53.15 2.26
CA ALA A 439 -20.25 -54.46 2.47
C ALA A 439 -21.25 -55.54 2.06
N PRO A 440 -20.87 -56.60 1.31
CA PRO A 440 -21.74 -57.69 1.03
C PRO A 440 -22.04 -58.49 2.30
N ASP A 441 -23.30 -58.72 2.54
CA ASP A 441 -23.84 -59.54 3.64
C ASP A 441 -23.41 -60.99 3.43
N GLU A 442 -22.41 -61.50 4.15
CA GLU A 442 -22.05 -62.91 4.24
C GLU A 442 -23.05 -63.55 5.22
N ARG A 443 -24.18 -64.05 4.68
CA ARG A 443 -24.99 -65.10 5.30
C ARG A 443 -25.30 -66.18 4.26
N SER A 444 -24.56 -67.28 4.36
CA SER A 444 -25.04 -68.63 4.08
C SER A 444 -24.03 -69.68 4.57
#